data_fb3cb7bfe809b08f63744b0e837293d4
#
_entry.id   fb3cb7bfe809b08f63744b0e837293d4
#
_cell.length_a   1.000
_cell.length_b   1.000
_cell.length_c   1.000
_cell.angle_alpha   90.00
_cell.angle_beta   90.00
_cell.angle_gamma   90.00
#
_symmetry.space_group_name_H-M   'P 1'
#
loop_
_entity.id
_entity.type
_entity.pdbx_description
1 polymer ?
#
loop_
_entity_poly.entity_id
_entity_poly.type
_entity_poly.pdbx_seq_one_letter_code
_entity_poly.pdbx_strand_id
1 'polypeptide(L)'
;MIRAVIAAMSWLVLAALATDDAAAEHAVPKSPGWQIAYEEDMCLLSRAYATKSGELVFGIQSTMPGTEMVGLQIATEGMNSRQKARQLATISVPGQDQVWQGEITIWPVPKLKQTLIMGTVPRTLLTQIAAAQEVTLAVAGQERVTLPISAASQALKALAACEADFAKMLGIDATQYLNVKTPAEPVKSVGDWIRFEDYPKSALQAGVGGAVSILWEIDKEGKIASCRTIRTSGREDLDKAACDALMRRARFSRPALDAAGNPVASYGTRQVVWTMP
;
A
#
# COMPACT_ATOMS: atom_id res chain seq x y z
N MET A 1 57.60 50.78 4.82
CA MET A 1 56.77 50.14 3.79
C MET A 1 56.92 48.60 3.91
N ILE A 2 56.09 47.97 4.69
CA ILE A 2 56.03 46.48 4.79
C ILE A 2 54.55 46.11 4.76
N ARG A 3 54.14 45.44 3.69
CA ARG A 3 52.80 44.94 3.51
C ARG A 3 52.69 43.60 4.22
N ALA A 4 51.81 43.50 5.21
CA ALA A 4 51.40 42.23 5.83
C ALA A 4 50.32 41.58 4.97
N VAL A 5 50.58 40.33 4.54
CA VAL A 5 49.63 39.47 3.85
C VAL A 5 48.95 38.63 4.92
N ILE A 6 47.65 38.85 5.11
CA ILE A 6 46.82 38.02 5.98
C ILE A 6 46.30 36.84 5.14
N ALA A 7 46.78 35.65 5.42
CA ALA A 7 46.25 34.41 4.86
C ALA A 7 45.02 33.99 5.67
N ALA A 8 43.84 34.04 5.05
CA ALA A 8 42.59 33.52 5.60
C ALA A 8 42.57 31.99 5.39
N MET A 9 42.74 31.24 6.46
CA MET A 9 42.52 29.80 6.50
C MET A 9 41.00 29.53 6.60
N SER A 10 40.40 29.20 5.47
CA SER A 10 39.04 28.69 5.44
C SER A 10 39.02 27.26 6.01
N TRP A 11 38.44 27.10 7.18
CA TRP A 11 38.12 25.78 7.74
C TRP A 11 36.86 25.27 7.04
N LEU A 12 37.04 24.36 6.09
CA LEU A 12 35.94 23.54 5.59
C LEU A 12 35.56 22.53 6.71
N VAL A 13 34.47 22.82 7.41
CA VAL A 13 33.81 21.83 8.27
C VAL A 13 33.12 20.85 7.35
N LEU A 14 33.78 19.72 7.07
CA LEU A 14 33.12 18.53 6.53
C LEU A 14 32.19 18.02 7.62
N ALA A 15 30.89 18.35 7.55
CA ALA A 15 29.88 17.66 8.31
C ALA A 15 29.83 16.23 7.75
N ALA A 16 30.49 15.29 8.41
CA ALA A 16 30.29 13.87 8.21
C ALA A 16 28.82 13.59 8.56
N LEU A 17 28.01 13.36 7.53
CA LEU A 17 26.70 12.71 7.70
C LEU A 17 27.02 11.33 8.31
N ALA A 18 26.91 11.23 9.62
CA ALA A 18 26.89 9.94 10.30
C ALA A 18 25.67 9.19 9.73
N THR A 19 25.92 8.30 8.78
CA THR A 19 24.97 7.26 8.46
C THR A 19 24.89 6.41 9.72
N ASP A 20 23.73 6.49 10.39
CA ASP A 20 23.41 5.61 11.52
C ASP A 20 23.30 4.18 10.95
N ASP A 21 24.44 3.52 10.85
CA ASP A 21 24.59 2.17 10.30
C ASP A 21 24.35 1.12 11.40
N ALA A 22 23.31 1.37 12.20
CA ALA A 22 22.84 0.35 13.12
C ALA A 22 22.41 -0.86 12.28
N ALA A 23 23.09 -1.99 12.47
CA ALA A 23 22.76 -3.22 11.78
C ALA A 23 21.28 -3.55 11.99
N ALA A 24 20.57 -3.85 10.89
CA ALA A 24 19.15 -4.22 10.96
C ALA A 24 18.98 -5.50 11.81
N GLU A 25 17.96 -5.53 12.63
CA GLU A 25 17.59 -6.73 13.35
C GLU A 25 17.13 -7.81 12.39
N HIS A 26 17.65 -9.04 12.50
CA HIS A 26 17.16 -10.20 11.78
C HIS A 26 16.01 -10.85 12.54
N ALA A 27 14.81 -10.82 11.98
CA ALA A 27 13.63 -11.45 12.53
C ALA A 27 13.58 -12.95 12.19
N VAL A 28 12.95 -13.73 13.07
CA VAL A 28 12.85 -15.19 12.92
C VAL A 28 11.42 -15.56 12.52
N PRO A 29 11.19 -16.30 11.41
CA PRO A 29 9.85 -16.76 11.06
C PRO A 29 9.22 -17.62 12.16
N LYS A 30 7.99 -17.29 12.56
CA LYS A 30 7.20 -18.06 13.54
C LYS A 30 6.45 -19.22 12.91
N SER A 31 6.22 -19.18 11.59
CA SER A 31 5.56 -20.24 10.84
C SER A 31 6.46 -20.72 9.69
N PRO A 32 6.37 -22.01 9.29
CA PRO A 32 7.19 -22.54 8.21
C PRO A 32 6.85 -21.96 6.83
N GLY A 33 5.66 -21.36 6.69
CA GLY A 33 5.17 -20.87 5.39
C GLY A 33 4.40 -19.56 5.48
N TRP A 34 4.09 -19.05 4.30
CA TRP A 34 3.16 -17.96 4.11
C TRP A 34 1.72 -18.46 4.27
N GLN A 35 0.87 -17.58 4.73
CA GLN A 35 -0.57 -17.80 4.85
C GLN A 35 -1.29 -16.92 3.85
N ILE A 36 -2.32 -17.46 3.20
CA ILE A 36 -3.25 -16.72 2.35
C ILE A 36 -4.62 -16.74 3.00
N ALA A 37 -5.19 -15.56 3.25
CA ALA A 37 -6.56 -15.41 3.72
C ALA A 37 -7.40 -14.79 2.60
N TYR A 38 -8.58 -15.39 2.39
CA TYR A 38 -9.63 -14.90 1.53
C TYR A 38 -10.58 -14.08 2.41
N GLU A 39 -10.38 -12.78 2.40
CA GLU A 39 -11.24 -11.85 3.12
C GLU A 39 -12.46 -11.48 2.26
N GLU A 40 -13.40 -10.77 2.83
CA GLU A 40 -14.67 -10.43 2.17
C GLU A 40 -14.48 -9.59 0.90
N ASP A 41 -13.46 -8.74 0.87
CA ASP A 41 -13.19 -7.80 -0.23
C ASP A 41 -11.73 -7.79 -0.71
N MET A 42 -10.89 -8.73 -0.23
CA MET A 42 -9.48 -8.77 -0.56
C MET A 42 -8.83 -10.12 -0.30
N CYS A 43 -7.65 -10.29 -0.88
CA CYS A 43 -6.71 -11.35 -0.56
C CYS A 43 -5.61 -10.81 0.34
N LEU A 44 -5.33 -11.47 1.46
CA LEU A 44 -4.24 -11.12 2.36
C LEU A 44 -3.21 -12.24 2.38
N LEU A 45 -2.03 -11.98 1.83
CA LEU A 45 -0.87 -12.85 1.97
C LEU A 45 -0.04 -12.37 3.14
N SER A 46 0.22 -13.22 4.15
CA SER A 46 0.94 -12.80 5.36
C SER A 46 1.91 -13.85 5.88
N ARG A 47 2.87 -13.38 6.67
CA ARG A 47 3.79 -14.23 7.44
C ARG A 47 4.14 -13.56 8.75
N ALA A 48 4.16 -14.36 9.83
CA ALA A 48 4.50 -13.91 11.16
C ALA A 48 5.98 -14.17 11.48
N TYR A 49 6.59 -13.24 12.22
CA TYR A 49 7.99 -13.25 12.64
C TYR A 49 8.10 -12.93 14.13
N ALA A 50 9.09 -13.50 14.78
CA ALA A 50 9.55 -13.07 16.10
C ALA A 50 10.65 -12.03 15.94
N THR A 51 10.54 -10.92 16.67
CA THR A 51 11.54 -9.87 16.79
C THR A 51 11.93 -9.70 18.26
N LYS A 52 12.96 -8.94 18.56
CA LYS A 52 13.33 -8.59 19.96
C LYS A 52 12.22 -7.85 20.68
N SER A 53 11.41 -7.11 19.95
CA SER A 53 10.35 -6.27 20.48
C SER A 53 8.97 -6.94 20.50
N GLY A 54 8.86 -8.22 20.12
CA GLY A 54 7.61 -8.96 20.07
C GLY A 54 7.30 -9.53 18.68
N GLU A 55 6.03 -9.81 18.40
CA GLU A 55 5.59 -10.33 17.12
C GLU A 55 5.48 -9.23 16.05
N LEU A 56 5.90 -9.58 14.84
CA LEU A 56 5.69 -8.79 13.64
C LEU A 56 5.02 -9.67 12.59
N VAL A 57 3.88 -9.22 12.03
CA VAL A 57 3.22 -9.84 10.88
C VAL A 57 3.41 -8.95 9.67
N PHE A 58 4.11 -9.44 8.66
CA PHE A 58 4.25 -8.78 7.37
C PHE A 58 3.18 -9.29 6.42
N GLY A 59 2.45 -8.40 5.76
CA GLY A 59 1.35 -8.74 4.87
C GLY A 59 1.32 -7.91 3.59
N ILE A 60 0.87 -8.56 2.52
CA ILE A 60 0.52 -7.95 1.24
C ILE A 60 -0.97 -8.17 1.02
N GLN A 61 -1.66 -7.08 0.80
CA GLN A 61 -3.10 -7.04 0.56
C GLN A 61 -3.37 -6.70 -0.89
N SER A 62 -4.21 -7.49 -1.55
CA SER A 62 -4.62 -7.22 -2.92
C SER A 62 -6.08 -7.61 -3.13
N THR A 63 -6.79 -6.84 -3.93
CA THR A 63 -8.19 -7.10 -4.30
C THR A 63 -8.27 -7.64 -5.72
N MET A 64 -7.49 -7.08 -6.62
CA MET A 64 -7.58 -7.35 -8.06
C MET A 64 -6.23 -7.66 -8.66
N PRO A 65 -6.15 -8.66 -9.56
CA PRO A 65 -4.96 -8.89 -10.35
C PRO A 65 -4.69 -7.70 -11.28
N GLY A 66 -3.42 -7.49 -11.63
CA GLY A 66 -3.02 -6.46 -12.58
C GLY A 66 -3.11 -5.02 -12.06
N THR A 67 -3.51 -4.78 -10.82
CA THR A 67 -3.42 -3.44 -10.22
C THR A 67 -1.96 -3.04 -10.06
N GLU A 68 -1.64 -1.78 -10.38
CA GLU A 68 -0.28 -1.25 -10.28
C GLU A 68 0.24 -1.24 -8.84
N MET A 69 -0.65 -0.96 -7.89
CA MET A 69 -0.34 -0.88 -6.48
C MET A 69 -1.03 -1.99 -5.70
N VAL A 70 -0.37 -2.47 -4.66
CA VAL A 70 -0.91 -3.40 -3.66
C VAL A 70 -0.77 -2.80 -2.27
N GLY A 71 -1.62 -3.23 -1.33
CA GLY A 71 -1.53 -2.81 0.06
C GLY A 71 -0.34 -3.48 0.76
N LEU A 72 0.41 -2.69 1.51
CA LEU A 72 1.36 -3.15 2.51
C LEU A 72 0.69 -3.05 3.87
N GLN A 73 0.72 -4.13 4.64
CA GLN A 73 0.19 -4.17 6.00
C GLN A 73 1.21 -4.84 6.92
N ILE A 74 1.59 -4.15 7.99
CA ILE A 74 2.46 -4.70 9.03
C ILE A 74 1.74 -4.52 10.36
N ALA A 75 1.56 -5.61 11.09
CA ALA A 75 1.13 -5.56 12.49
C ALA A 75 2.33 -5.86 13.38
N THR A 76 2.58 -5.04 14.39
CA THR A 76 3.73 -5.25 15.29
C THR A 76 3.39 -4.88 16.73
N GLU A 77 3.93 -5.65 17.67
CA GLU A 77 3.86 -5.37 19.10
C GLU A 77 4.97 -4.40 19.54
N GLY A 78 6.06 -4.36 18.79
CA GLY A 78 7.29 -3.65 19.16
C GLY A 78 7.28 -2.13 18.98
N MET A 79 6.26 -1.57 18.34
CA MET A 79 6.22 -0.13 18.07
C MET A 79 5.32 0.60 19.06
N ASN A 80 5.92 1.44 19.90
CA ASN A 80 5.20 2.31 20.83
C ASN A 80 4.70 3.58 20.15
N SER A 81 3.69 3.48 19.32
CA SER A 81 2.98 4.65 18.80
C SER A 81 1.74 4.92 19.65
N ARG A 82 1.60 6.14 20.17
CA ARG A 82 0.43 6.55 20.96
C ARG A 82 -0.64 7.24 20.10
N GLN A 83 -0.30 7.65 18.90
CA GLN A 83 -1.18 8.40 18.01
C GLN A 83 -1.02 7.95 16.57
N LYS A 84 -2.08 8.11 15.78
CA LYS A 84 -2.03 7.93 14.33
C LYS A 84 -1.05 8.95 13.74
N ALA A 85 -0.13 8.48 12.91
CA ALA A 85 0.89 9.30 12.26
C ALA A 85 1.12 8.88 10.82
N ARG A 86 1.56 9.81 9.98
CA ARG A 86 2.12 9.52 8.66
C ARG A 86 3.62 9.62 8.73
N GLN A 87 4.32 8.65 8.16
CA GLN A 87 5.77 8.60 8.16
C GLN A 87 6.28 8.02 6.84
N LEU A 88 7.55 8.24 6.57
CA LEU A 88 8.25 7.58 5.47
C LEU A 88 8.74 6.20 5.93
N ALA A 89 8.55 5.22 5.06
CA ALA A 89 9.11 3.90 5.20
C ALA A 89 9.89 3.52 3.94
N THR A 90 10.86 2.64 4.11
CA THR A 90 11.62 2.05 3.01
C THR A 90 11.57 0.53 3.08
N ILE A 91 11.55 -0.11 1.92
CA ILE A 91 11.74 -1.55 1.76
C ILE A 91 12.95 -1.72 0.85
N SER A 92 13.99 -2.35 1.37
CA SER A 92 15.21 -2.68 0.64
C SER A 92 15.23 -4.18 0.36
N VAL A 93 15.62 -4.54 -0.87
CA VAL A 93 15.83 -5.92 -1.29
C VAL A 93 17.32 -6.08 -1.57
N PRO A 94 18.07 -6.93 -0.84
CA PRO A 94 19.50 -7.13 -1.03
C PRO A 94 19.83 -7.50 -2.48
N GLY A 95 20.90 -6.93 -3.01
CA GLY A 95 21.35 -7.17 -4.39
C GLY A 95 20.53 -6.45 -5.47
N GLN A 96 19.60 -5.59 -5.09
CA GLN A 96 18.83 -4.73 -5.99
C GLN A 96 19.23 -3.28 -5.76
N ASP A 97 19.46 -2.52 -6.83
CA ASP A 97 19.76 -1.07 -6.74
C ASP A 97 18.55 -0.23 -6.36
N GLN A 98 17.34 -0.79 -6.45
CA GLN A 98 16.11 -0.09 -6.14
C GLN A 98 15.64 -0.36 -4.71
N VAL A 99 15.53 0.74 -3.97
CA VAL A 99 14.86 0.80 -2.68
C VAL A 99 13.49 1.41 -2.91
N TRP A 100 12.42 0.75 -2.47
CA TRP A 100 11.13 1.41 -2.41
C TRP A 100 11.10 2.35 -1.20
N GLN A 101 10.62 3.57 -1.42
CA GLN A 101 10.33 4.54 -0.37
C GLN A 101 8.93 5.11 -0.59
N GLY A 102 8.15 5.20 0.46
CA GLY A 102 6.81 5.74 0.38
C GLY A 102 6.23 6.15 1.73
N GLU A 103 5.12 6.86 1.68
CA GLU A 103 4.36 7.26 2.87
C GLU A 103 3.55 6.07 3.38
N ILE A 104 3.63 5.85 4.69
CA ILE A 104 2.82 4.88 5.42
C ILE A 104 2.02 5.59 6.52
N THR A 105 0.93 4.96 6.92
CA THR A 105 0.14 5.38 8.09
C THR A 105 0.38 4.41 9.24
N ILE A 106 0.79 4.94 10.37
CA ILE A 106 0.92 4.21 11.63
C ILE A 106 -0.39 4.38 12.40
N TRP A 107 -0.98 3.27 12.81
CA TRP A 107 -2.26 3.23 13.53
C TRP A 107 -2.14 2.36 14.77
N PRO A 108 -2.07 2.95 15.97
CA PRO A 108 -2.06 2.15 17.19
C PRO A 108 -3.41 1.48 17.42
N VAL A 109 -3.37 0.22 17.86
CA VAL A 109 -4.55 -0.59 18.24
C VAL A 109 -4.39 -1.01 19.71
N PRO A 110 -4.70 -0.11 20.68
CA PRO A 110 -4.37 -0.33 22.09
C PRO A 110 -5.00 -1.58 22.69
N LYS A 111 -6.21 -1.95 22.25
CA LYS A 111 -6.90 -3.17 22.73
C LYS A 111 -6.13 -4.46 22.40
N LEU A 112 -5.38 -4.47 21.31
CA LEU A 112 -4.57 -5.61 20.87
C LEU A 112 -3.09 -5.47 21.29
N LYS A 113 -2.72 -4.34 21.91
CA LYS A 113 -1.32 -3.98 22.20
C LYS A 113 -0.44 -4.02 20.96
N GLN A 114 -1.02 -3.70 19.80
CA GLN A 114 -0.36 -3.74 18.50
C GLN A 114 -0.41 -2.36 17.84
N THR A 115 0.49 -2.18 16.91
CA THR A 115 0.50 -1.06 15.96
C THR A 115 0.37 -1.62 14.57
N LEU A 116 -0.59 -1.10 13.79
CA LEU A 116 -0.72 -1.37 12.38
C LEU A 116 0.03 -0.31 11.59
N ILE A 117 0.81 -0.74 10.63
CA ILE A 117 1.48 0.10 9.63
C ILE A 117 0.86 -0.25 8.30
N MET A 118 0.29 0.74 7.64
CA MET A 118 -0.43 0.54 6.38
C MET A 118 0.11 1.50 5.33
N GLY A 119 0.30 0.99 4.13
CA GLY A 119 0.74 1.77 2.98
C GLY A 119 0.39 1.07 1.68
N THR A 120 0.89 1.61 0.58
CA THR A 120 0.79 0.97 -0.73
C THR A 120 2.17 0.88 -1.35
N VAL A 121 2.42 -0.24 -2.00
CA VAL A 121 3.68 -0.49 -2.70
C VAL A 121 3.41 -0.84 -4.16
N PRO A 122 4.30 -0.51 -5.10
CA PRO A 122 4.13 -0.91 -6.47
C PRO A 122 4.17 -2.44 -6.59
N ARG A 123 3.32 -3.00 -7.43
CA ARG A 123 3.28 -4.45 -7.67
C ARG A 123 4.61 -5.01 -8.18
N THR A 124 5.40 -4.19 -8.86
CA THR A 124 6.75 -4.56 -9.30
C THR A 124 7.68 -4.93 -8.14
N LEU A 125 7.47 -4.35 -6.94
CA LEU A 125 8.21 -4.74 -5.75
C LEU A 125 7.96 -6.21 -5.37
N LEU A 126 6.76 -6.76 -5.65
CA LEU A 126 6.47 -8.17 -5.39
C LEU A 126 7.35 -9.10 -6.22
N THR A 127 7.67 -8.73 -7.46
CA THR A 127 8.59 -9.49 -8.32
C THR A 127 10.01 -9.50 -7.73
N GLN A 128 10.45 -8.38 -7.18
CA GLN A 128 11.75 -8.29 -6.50
C GLN A 128 11.77 -9.12 -5.22
N ILE A 129 10.70 -9.04 -4.42
CA ILE A 129 10.51 -9.88 -3.22
C ILE A 129 10.52 -11.37 -3.59
N ALA A 130 9.87 -11.76 -4.69
CA ALA A 130 9.83 -13.15 -5.13
C ALA A 130 11.21 -13.72 -5.46
N ALA A 131 12.14 -12.90 -5.90
CA ALA A 131 13.50 -13.26 -6.27
C ALA A 131 14.49 -13.19 -5.09
N ALA A 132 14.11 -12.53 -3.99
CA ALA A 132 14.98 -12.28 -2.85
C ALA A 132 14.90 -13.39 -1.80
N GLN A 133 15.91 -13.47 -0.94
CA GLN A 133 15.92 -14.34 0.24
C GLN A 133 15.42 -13.61 1.48
N GLU A 134 15.58 -12.30 1.51
CA GLU A 134 15.20 -11.43 2.61
C GLU A 134 14.82 -10.03 2.13
N VAL A 135 14.09 -9.28 2.95
CA VAL A 135 13.81 -7.85 2.77
C VAL A 135 14.10 -7.12 4.07
N THR A 136 14.58 -5.89 3.97
CA THR A 136 14.78 -5.01 5.13
C THR A 136 13.72 -3.92 5.11
N LEU A 137 13.00 -3.81 6.22
CA LEU A 137 12.02 -2.77 6.49
C LEU A 137 12.66 -1.69 7.35
N ALA A 138 12.44 -0.43 7.00
CA ALA A 138 12.81 0.70 7.84
C ALA A 138 11.66 1.69 7.88
N VAL A 139 11.30 2.13 9.07
CA VAL A 139 10.33 3.20 9.33
C VAL A 139 11.08 4.31 10.05
N ALA A 140 10.86 5.56 9.67
CA ALA A 140 11.57 6.69 10.26
C ALA A 140 11.44 6.69 11.79
N GLY A 141 12.57 6.79 12.49
CA GLY A 141 12.63 6.78 13.95
C GLY A 141 12.39 5.41 14.61
N GLN A 142 12.37 4.33 13.83
CA GLN A 142 12.24 2.94 14.33
C GLN A 142 13.47 2.11 13.97
N GLU A 143 13.69 1.04 14.71
CA GLU A 143 14.74 0.06 14.41
C GLU A 143 14.47 -0.62 13.07
N ARG A 144 15.52 -0.88 12.30
CA ARG A 144 15.43 -1.59 11.01
C ARG A 144 15.27 -3.08 11.26
N VAL A 145 14.38 -3.73 10.51
CA VAL A 145 14.11 -5.16 10.64
C VAL A 145 14.29 -5.87 9.31
N THR A 146 15.10 -6.92 9.29
CA THR A 146 15.30 -7.81 8.14
C THR A 146 14.46 -9.07 8.30
N LEU A 147 13.60 -9.32 7.32
CA LEU A 147 12.66 -10.43 7.27
C LEU A 147 13.15 -11.47 6.25
N PRO A 148 13.44 -12.71 6.66
CA PRO A 148 13.64 -13.82 5.72
C PRO A 148 12.32 -14.12 4.98
N ILE A 149 12.35 -14.10 3.65
CA ILE A 149 11.16 -14.27 2.79
C ILE A 149 11.22 -15.51 1.92
N SER A 150 11.79 -16.58 2.44
CA SER A 150 11.83 -17.87 1.74
C SER A 150 10.44 -18.28 1.23
N ALA A 151 10.40 -18.97 0.07
CA ALA A 151 9.18 -19.39 -0.62
C ALA A 151 8.22 -18.25 -1.06
N ALA A 152 8.68 -17.00 -1.10
CA ALA A 152 7.87 -15.86 -1.53
C ALA A 152 7.30 -16.03 -2.95
N SER A 153 8.08 -16.59 -3.88
CA SER A 153 7.61 -16.86 -5.24
C SER A 153 6.36 -17.76 -5.28
N GLN A 154 6.33 -18.83 -4.46
CA GLN A 154 5.16 -19.71 -4.37
C GLN A 154 3.99 -19.00 -3.68
N ALA A 155 4.27 -18.22 -2.64
CA ALA A 155 3.27 -17.44 -1.93
C ALA A 155 2.59 -16.39 -2.85
N LEU A 156 3.35 -15.72 -3.70
CA LEU A 156 2.79 -14.77 -4.66
C LEU A 156 1.96 -15.43 -5.75
N LYS A 157 2.24 -16.69 -6.11
CA LYS A 157 1.36 -17.48 -6.97
C LYS A 157 0.03 -17.77 -6.28
N ALA A 158 0.04 -18.08 -4.98
CA ALA A 158 -1.19 -18.27 -4.21
C ALA A 158 -1.99 -16.96 -4.10
N LEU A 159 -1.32 -15.82 -3.93
CA LEU A 159 -1.97 -14.51 -3.97
C LEU A 159 -2.65 -14.27 -5.34
N ALA A 160 -1.95 -14.52 -6.43
CA ALA A 160 -2.50 -14.35 -7.77
C ALA A 160 -3.70 -15.28 -8.04
N ALA A 161 -3.70 -16.51 -7.52
CA ALA A 161 -4.84 -17.41 -7.61
C ALA A 161 -6.05 -16.88 -6.82
N CYS A 162 -5.83 -16.39 -5.59
CA CYS A 162 -6.89 -15.74 -4.80
C CYS A 162 -7.47 -14.51 -5.53
N GLU A 163 -6.62 -13.66 -6.09
CA GLU A 163 -7.07 -12.50 -6.87
C GLU A 163 -7.93 -12.90 -8.08
N ALA A 164 -7.55 -13.98 -8.77
CA ALA A 164 -8.31 -14.48 -9.92
C ALA A 164 -9.69 -15.03 -9.51
N ASP A 165 -9.74 -15.78 -8.40
CA ASP A 165 -10.99 -16.28 -7.85
C ASP A 165 -11.90 -15.13 -7.40
N PHE A 166 -11.31 -14.12 -6.77
CA PHE A 166 -12.04 -12.93 -6.33
C PHE A 166 -12.63 -12.16 -7.50
N ALA A 167 -11.85 -11.94 -8.56
CA ALA A 167 -12.33 -11.29 -9.78
C ALA A 167 -13.51 -12.08 -10.41
N LYS A 168 -13.39 -13.40 -10.49
CA LYS A 168 -14.47 -14.27 -10.98
C LYS A 168 -15.74 -14.14 -10.14
N MET A 169 -15.60 -14.13 -8.81
CA MET A 169 -16.73 -13.92 -7.89
C MET A 169 -17.40 -12.56 -8.13
N LEU A 170 -16.63 -11.54 -8.48
CA LEU A 170 -17.14 -10.21 -8.84
C LEU A 170 -17.73 -10.15 -10.28
N GLY A 171 -17.73 -11.24 -11.03
CA GLY A 171 -18.21 -11.29 -12.42
C GLY A 171 -17.28 -10.58 -13.40
N ILE A 172 -16.01 -10.42 -13.05
CA ILE A 172 -15.00 -9.79 -13.89
C ILE A 172 -14.26 -10.88 -14.67
N ASP A 173 -14.19 -10.71 -15.99
CA ASP A 173 -13.39 -11.60 -16.85
C ASP A 173 -11.90 -11.36 -16.55
N ALA A 174 -11.22 -12.41 -16.07
CA ALA A 174 -9.79 -12.40 -15.79
C ALA A 174 -8.95 -11.95 -17.00
N THR A 175 -9.39 -12.26 -18.22
CA THR A 175 -8.66 -11.91 -19.45
C THR A 175 -8.59 -10.41 -19.67
N GLN A 176 -9.59 -9.65 -19.22
CA GLN A 176 -9.65 -8.20 -19.41
C GLN A 176 -8.53 -7.48 -18.65
N TYR A 177 -8.28 -7.83 -17.40
CA TYR A 177 -7.22 -7.15 -16.62
C TYR A 177 -5.84 -7.79 -16.77
N LEU A 178 -5.73 -9.07 -17.11
CA LEU A 178 -4.43 -9.69 -17.42
C LEU A 178 -3.82 -9.12 -18.71
N ASN A 179 -4.64 -8.59 -19.61
CA ASN A 179 -4.21 -7.90 -20.81
C ASN A 179 -3.68 -6.48 -20.56
N VAL A 180 -3.97 -5.88 -19.40
CA VAL A 180 -3.43 -4.56 -19.06
C VAL A 180 -1.93 -4.65 -18.83
N LYS A 181 -1.15 -3.91 -19.63
CA LYS A 181 0.31 -3.77 -19.47
C LYS A 181 0.70 -2.39 -19.01
N THR A 182 -0.09 -1.38 -19.38
CA THR A 182 0.08 -0.02 -18.89
C THR A 182 -1.23 0.40 -18.25
N PRO A 183 -1.26 0.71 -16.96
CA PRO A 183 -2.45 1.15 -16.25
C PRO A 183 -3.04 2.45 -16.81
N ALA A 184 -4.33 2.66 -16.57
CA ALA A 184 -4.97 3.95 -16.83
C ALA A 184 -4.32 5.04 -15.96
N GLU A 185 -4.03 6.19 -16.54
CA GLU A 185 -3.33 7.28 -15.86
C GLU A 185 -4.30 8.32 -15.30
N PRO A 186 -4.41 8.45 -13.98
CA PRO A 186 -5.30 9.41 -13.37
C PRO A 186 -4.77 10.85 -13.53
N VAL A 187 -5.66 11.80 -13.86
CA VAL A 187 -5.31 13.24 -13.97
C VAL A 187 -4.93 13.84 -12.61
N LYS A 188 -5.49 13.33 -11.53
CA LYS A 188 -5.22 13.76 -10.15
C LYS A 188 -5.00 12.54 -9.27
N SER A 189 -4.33 12.74 -8.14
CA SER A 189 -4.17 11.69 -7.14
C SER A 189 -5.52 11.03 -6.82
N VAL A 190 -5.53 9.69 -6.80
CA VAL A 190 -6.71 8.89 -6.42
C VAL A 190 -7.23 9.31 -5.03
N GLY A 191 -6.31 9.79 -4.15
CA GLY A 191 -6.64 10.33 -2.84
C GLY A 191 -7.63 11.51 -2.87
N ASP A 192 -7.62 12.31 -3.94
CA ASP A 192 -8.43 13.53 -4.09
C ASP A 192 -9.84 13.29 -4.60
N TRP A 193 -10.18 12.07 -5.02
CA TRP A 193 -11.48 11.79 -5.61
C TRP A 193 -12.62 11.71 -4.58
N ILE A 194 -12.31 11.30 -3.36
CA ILE A 194 -13.27 11.20 -2.25
C ILE A 194 -12.73 12.03 -1.10
N ARG A 195 -13.51 13.01 -0.68
CA ARG A 195 -13.12 14.05 0.27
C ARG A 195 -14.06 14.09 1.46
N PHE A 196 -13.67 14.84 2.48
CA PHE A 196 -14.52 15.02 3.66
C PHE A 196 -15.89 15.64 3.32
N GLU A 197 -15.96 16.54 2.34
CA GLU A 197 -17.20 17.18 1.91
C GLU A 197 -18.22 16.20 1.29
N ASP A 198 -17.77 15.00 0.92
CA ASP A 198 -18.65 13.93 0.42
C ASP A 198 -19.30 13.12 1.54
N TYR A 199 -18.92 13.37 2.78
CA TYR A 199 -19.50 12.67 3.93
C TYR A 199 -21.00 12.99 4.01
N PRO A 200 -21.91 11.99 4.02
CA PRO A 200 -23.34 12.24 4.09
C PRO A 200 -23.75 12.95 5.37
N LYS A 201 -24.57 13.99 5.24
CA LYS A 201 -25.07 14.75 6.41
C LYS A 201 -25.82 13.86 7.39
N SER A 202 -26.59 12.89 6.89
CA SER A 202 -27.31 11.89 7.71
C SER A 202 -26.37 11.07 8.59
N ALA A 203 -25.23 10.62 8.04
CA ALA A 203 -24.24 9.87 8.79
C ALA A 203 -23.48 10.74 9.80
N LEU A 204 -23.14 12.00 9.42
CA LEU A 204 -22.52 12.97 10.34
C LEU A 204 -23.45 13.29 11.53
N GLN A 205 -24.75 13.54 11.27
CA GLN A 205 -25.72 13.79 12.33
C GLN A 205 -25.96 12.60 13.25
N ALA A 206 -25.85 11.39 12.71
CA ALA A 206 -25.95 10.15 13.49
C ALA A 206 -24.66 9.79 14.24
N GLY A 207 -23.56 10.52 14.02
CA GLY A 207 -22.28 10.24 14.65
C GLY A 207 -21.66 8.89 14.23
N VAL A 208 -21.94 8.42 13.02
CA VAL A 208 -21.53 7.08 12.57
C VAL A 208 -20.62 7.14 11.35
N GLY A 209 -19.54 6.39 11.42
CA GLY A 209 -18.63 6.14 10.31
C GLY A 209 -18.70 4.68 9.84
N GLY A 210 -17.80 4.30 8.95
CA GLY A 210 -17.69 2.93 8.44
C GLY A 210 -16.66 2.82 7.33
N ALA A 211 -16.31 1.59 6.96
CA ALA A 211 -15.42 1.31 5.84
C ALA A 211 -16.22 0.65 4.72
N VAL A 212 -16.16 1.24 3.52
CA VAL A 212 -16.77 0.70 2.30
C VAL A 212 -15.68 0.40 1.29
N SER A 213 -15.75 -0.76 0.65
CA SER A 213 -14.88 -1.07 -0.49
C SER A 213 -15.67 -0.96 -1.79
N ILE A 214 -15.15 -0.16 -2.72
CA ILE A 214 -15.75 0.10 -4.03
C ILE A 214 -14.88 -0.44 -5.15
N LEU A 215 -15.53 -0.90 -6.20
CA LEU A 215 -14.94 -1.31 -7.47
C LEU A 215 -15.49 -0.39 -8.56
N TRP A 216 -14.64 0.07 -9.46
CA TRP A 216 -15.05 0.82 -10.65
C TRP A 216 -14.44 0.24 -11.90
N GLU A 217 -15.11 0.45 -13.00
CA GLU A 217 -14.69 0.09 -14.33
C GLU A 217 -14.27 1.35 -15.09
N ILE A 218 -13.17 1.26 -15.82
CA ILE A 218 -12.64 2.28 -16.72
C ILE A 218 -12.76 1.73 -18.14
N ASP A 219 -13.48 2.44 -19.00
CA ASP A 219 -13.64 2.04 -20.38
C ASP A 219 -12.39 2.33 -21.24
N LYS A 220 -12.43 1.94 -22.50
CA LYS A 220 -11.33 2.13 -23.46
C LYS A 220 -11.06 3.60 -23.79
N GLU A 221 -11.99 4.49 -23.48
CA GLU A 221 -11.89 5.94 -23.63
C GLU A 221 -11.32 6.61 -22.38
N GLY A 222 -11.02 5.84 -21.31
CA GLY A 222 -10.51 6.36 -20.04
C GLY A 222 -11.58 7.01 -19.16
N LYS A 223 -12.86 6.69 -19.37
CA LYS A 223 -13.96 7.17 -18.54
C LYS A 223 -14.39 6.11 -17.54
N ILE A 224 -14.91 6.55 -16.41
CA ILE A 224 -15.56 5.63 -15.46
C ILE A 224 -16.88 5.17 -16.05
N ALA A 225 -16.97 3.89 -16.41
CA ALA A 225 -18.17 3.26 -16.95
C ALA A 225 -19.17 2.88 -15.83
N SER A 226 -18.64 2.39 -14.71
CA SER A 226 -19.46 1.97 -13.56
C SER A 226 -18.70 2.11 -12.23
N CYS A 227 -19.46 2.19 -11.12
CA CYS A 227 -18.96 2.03 -9.77
C CYS A 227 -19.96 1.24 -8.93
N ARG A 228 -19.48 0.30 -8.14
CA ARG A 228 -20.31 -0.49 -7.21
C ARG A 228 -19.59 -0.80 -5.91
N THR A 229 -20.37 -0.96 -4.87
CA THR A 229 -19.89 -1.45 -3.57
C THR A 229 -19.61 -2.94 -3.66
N ILE A 230 -18.43 -3.37 -3.22
CA ILE A 230 -18.04 -4.79 -3.08
C ILE A 230 -18.00 -5.24 -1.63
N ARG A 231 -17.85 -4.31 -0.69
CA ARG A 231 -18.04 -4.52 0.74
C ARG A 231 -18.74 -3.29 1.34
N THR A 232 -19.86 -3.52 1.98
CA THR A 232 -20.67 -2.44 2.59
C THR A 232 -20.04 -1.92 3.88
N SER A 233 -20.22 -0.62 4.13
CA SER A 233 -19.92 -0.02 5.44
C SER A 233 -20.97 -0.35 6.51
N GLY A 234 -22.05 -1.05 6.13
CA GLY A 234 -23.26 -1.22 6.96
C GLY A 234 -24.26 -0.08 6.84
N ARG A 235 -23.97 0.93 5.97
CA ARG A 235 -24.82 2.10 5.74
C ARG A 235 -24.86 2.46 4.26
N GLU A 236 -26.05 2.40 3.69
CA GLU A 236 -26.28 2.68 2.28
C GLU A 236 -25.87 4.10 1.87
N ASP A 237 -26.08 5.10 2.75
CA ASP A 237 -25.72 6.48 2.47
C ASP A 237 -24.18 6.68 2.36
N LEU A 238 -23.37 6.01 3.20
CA LEU A 238 -21.91 6.02 3.11
C LEU A 238 -21.43 5.28 1.86
N ASP A 239 -22.04 4.13 1.56
CA ASP A 239 -21.67 3.29 0.41
C ASP A 239 -21.92 4.06 -0.90
N LYS A 240 -23.11 4.65 -1.02
CA LYS A 240 -23.48 5.47 -2.17
C LYS A 240 -22.60 6.70 -2.33
N ALA A 241 -22.28 7.39 -1.24
CA ALA A 241 -21.46 8.59 -1.29
C ALA A 241 -20.07 8.33 -1.84
N ALA A 242 -19.48 7.16 -1.54
CA ALA A 242 -18.16 6.77 -2.06
C ALA A 242 -18.17 6.65 -3.59
N CYS A 243 -19.13 5.92 -4.16
CA CYS A 243 -19.27 5.80 -5.62
C CYS A 243 -19.66 7.13 -6.28
N ASP A 244 -20.59 7.89 -5.71
CA ASP A 244 -21.01 9.18 -6.26
C ASP A 244 -19.82 10.17 -6.31
N ALA A 245 -18.99 10.20 -5.29
CA ALA A 245 -17.80 11.04 -5.24
C ALA A 245 -16.78 10.65 -6.31
N LEU A 246 -16.51 9.35 -6.45
CA LEU A 246 -15.62 8.81 -7.48
C LEU A 246 -16.14 9.15 -8.89
N MET A 247 -17.40 8.87 -9.18
CA MET A 247 -18.03 9.15 -10.50
C MET A 247 -17.95 10.63 -10.86
N ARG A 248 -18.07 11.53 -9.87
CA ARG A 248 -17.97 12.98 -10.11
C ARG A 248 -16.56 13.44 -10.43
N ARG A 249 -15.51 12.88 -9.78
CA ARG A 249 -14.16 13.46 -9.78
C ARG A 249 -13.09 12.64 -10.48
N ALA A 250 -13.26 11.32 -10.56
CA ALA A 250 -12.26 10.49 -11.21
C ALA A 250 -12.18 10.84 -12.71
N ARG A 251 -10.98 11.16 -13.17
CA ARG A 251 -10.67 11.44 -14.57
C ARG A 251 -9.30 10.85 -14.88
N PHE A 252 -9.17 10.30 -16.06
CA PHE A 252 -7.94 9.72 -16.58
C PHE A 252 -7.45 10.49 -17.78
N SER A 253 -6.16 10.76 -17.85
CA SER A 253 -5.50 11.39 -18.99
C SER A 253 -5.31 10.39 -20.13
N ARG A 254 -5.26 9.10 -19.80
CA ARG A 254 -5.07 8.00 -20.72
C ARG A 254 -5.75 6.73 -20.20
N PRO A 255 -6.44 5.93 -21.06
CA PRO A 255 -6.95 4.62 -20.69
C PRO A 255 -5.80 3.63 -20.41
N ALA A 256 -6.15 2.48 -19.88
CA ALA A 256 -5.23 1.35 -19.80
C ALA A 256 -4.88 0.84 -21.20
N LEU A 257 -3.66 0.32 -21.36
CA LEU A 257 -3.18 -0.21 -22.64
C LEU A 257 -2.73 -1.67 -22.51
N ASP A 258 -2.94 -2.45 -23.58
CA ASP A 258 -2.39 -3.79 -23.74
C ASP A 258 -0.91 -3.76 -24.15
N ALA A 259 -0.31 -4.93 -24.39
CA ALA A 259 1.08 -5.06 -24.81
C ALA A 259 1.37 -4.47 -26.20
N ALA A 260 0.37 -4.31 -27.04
CA ALA A 260 0.48 -3.69 -28.35
C ALA A 260 0.22 -2.17 -28.32
N GLY A 261 -0.12 -1.62 -27.15
CA GLY A 261 -0.43 -0.20 -26.97
C GLY A 261 -1.90 0.16 -27.30
N ASN A 262 -2.76 -0.82 -27.50
CA ASN A 262 -4.18 -0.57 -27.75
C ASN A 262 -4.93 -0.27 -26.45
N PRO A 263 -5.90 0.65 -26.46
CA PRO A 263 -6.77 0.91 -25.33
C PRO A 263 -7.58 -0.32 -24.92
N VAL A 264 -7.59 -0.64 -23.64
CA VAL A 264 -8.37 -1.75 -23.05
C VAL A 264 -9.15 -1.25 -21.84
N ALA A 265 -10.28 -1.89 -21.54
CA ALA A 265 -10.99 -1.66 -20.31
C ALA A 265 -10.15 -2.16 -19.11
N SER A 266 -10.30 -1.50 -17.98
CA SER A 266 -9.59 -1.84 -16.76
C SER A 266 -10.47 -1.58 -15.53
N TYR A 267 -10.00 -2.02 -14.37
CA TYR A 267 -10.71 -1.91 -13.12
C TYR A 267 -9.83 -1.26 -12.06
N GLY A 268 -10.48 -0.61 -11.10
CA GLY A 268 -9.82 -0.15 -9.89
C GLY A 268 -10.66 -0.46 -8.66
N THR A 269 -10.01 -0.61 -7.54
CA THR A 269 -10.66 -0.84 -6.24
C THR A 269 -10.10 0.12 -5.19
N ARG A 270 -10.91 0.45 -4.22
CA ARG A 270 -10.48 1.26 -3.08
C ARG A 270 -11.36 1.00 -1.87
N GLN A 271 -10.72 0.87 -0.71
CA GLN A 271 -11.40 1.00 0.56
C GLN A 271 -11.46 2.48 0.96
N VAL A 272 -12.65 2.94 1.27
CA VAL A 272 -12.95 4.29 1.77
C VAL A 272 -13.32 4.16 3.23
N VAL A 273 -12.57 4.80 4.12
CA VAL A 273 -12.85 4.80 5.56
C VAL A 273 -13.43 6.15 5.94
N TRP A 274 -14.72 6.15 6.25
CA TRP A 274 -15.43 7.31 6.77
C TRP A 274 -15.21 7.40 8.28
N THR A 275 -14.41 8.37 8.69
CA THR A 275 -14.15 8.63 10.12
C THR A 275 -14.76 9.95 10.54
N MET A 276 -15.38 9.97 11.72
CA MET A 276 -15.83 11.22 12.32
C MET A 276 -14.63 12.14 12.58
N PRO A 277 -14.79 13.45 12.40
CA PRO A 277 -13.75 14.44 12.68
C PRO A 277 -13.36 14.51 14.16
#